data_a2c6e2269a16936975f10cd612d5b372
#
_entry.id   a2c6e2269a16936975f10cd612d5b372
#
_cell.length_a   1.000
_cell.length_b   1.000
_cell.length_c   1.000
_cell.angle_alpha   90.00
_cell.angle_beta   90.00
_cell.angle_gamma   90.00
#
_symmetry.space_group_name_H-M   'P 1'
#
loop_
_entity.id
_entity.type
_entity.pdbx_description
1 polymer ?
#
loop_
_entity_poly.entity_id
_entity_poly.type
_entity_poly.pdbx_seq_one_letter_code
_entity_poly.pdbx_strand_id
1 'polypeptide(L)'
;SVINLVLTVNQPYYNYQVQHIIEGQTVEFFGNTYATTGTYTHFGTTPEGCDSTSILQLIVHRMVDTVVTVCSPELPYMWINKWDGSVTPLYTAGIYRNDTTYYQGEKMYYGLQLVVNDPVLDTTRVAICQGSSYRFKGMDLTEPGLYRDTLRAANGCDSIETLILSVNAPYFKTIHEDVLQGQTVDFFGQTYSATGTYYHYAHTPEGCDSTTVLELVVHPLVDTIVTICKNDLPFLWNNRWSNNEEAYYAAGTYRNDTTINGVKRFFGLEIRV
;
A
#
# COMPACT_ATOMS: atom_id res chain seq x y z
N SER A 1 84.62 6.71 -72.86
CA SER A 1 83.28 6.69 -72.29
C SER A 1 83.35 7.00 -70.80
N VAL A 2 82.71 8.04 -70.40
CA VAL A 2 82.52 8.39 -68.98
C VAL A 2 81.21 7.77 -68.54
N ILE A 3 81.22 6.93 -67.50
CA ILE A 3 80.06 6.36 -66.88
C ILE A 3 79.71 7.22 -65.63
N ASN A 4 78.62 7.93 -65.66
CA ASN A 4 78.10 8.66 -64.50
C ASN A 4 77.26 7.74 -63.64
N LEU A 5 77.64 7.49 -62.39
CA LEU A 5 76.89 6.82 -61.41
C LEU A 5 76.08 7.88 -60.63
N VAL A 6 74.75 7.77 -60.62
CA VAL A 6 73.87 8.57 -59.78
C VAL A 6 73.45 7.68 -58.62
N LEU A 7 73.93 8.02 -57.44
CA LEU A 7 73.52 7.33 -56.20
C LEU A 7 72.40 8.14 -55.52
N THR A 8 71.25 7.49 -55.32
CA THR A 8 70.16 8.05 -54.53
C THR A 8 70.15 7.37 -53.19
N VAL A 9 70.17 8.12 -52.11
CA VAL A 9 70.08 7.63 -50.74
C VAL A 9 68.68 7.94 -50.21
N ASN A 10 67.88 6.90 -49.99
CA ASN A 10 66.53 7.01 -49.41
C ASN A 10 66.61 6.93 -47.89
N GLN A 11 65.72 7.65 -47.21
CA GLN A 11 65.66 7.71 -45.76
C GLN A 11 64.66 6.66 -45.25
N PRO A 12 64.85 6.08 -44.05
CA PRO A 12 63.89 5.25 -43.41
C PRO A 12 62.58 6.04 -43.11
N TYR A 13 61.44 5.35 -43.18
CA TYR A 13 60.14 5.98 -42.94
C TYR A 13 59.68 5.72 -41.55
N TYR A 14 59.25 6.78 -40.83
CA TYR A 14 58.66 6.73 -39.50
C TYR A 14 57.28 7.33 -39.53
N ASN A 15 56.29 6.54 -39.09
CA ASN A 15 54.90 7.00 -38.88
C ASN A 15 54.53 6.79 -37.43
N TYR A 16 54.15 7.86 -36.77
CA TYR A 16 53.66 7.82 -35.38
C TYR A 16 52.27 8.39 -35.34
N GLN A 17 51.29 7.57 -34.77
CA GLN A 17 49.89 7.97 -34.58
C GLN A 17 49.44 7.68 -33.16
N VAL A 18 48.64 8.58 -32.59
CA VAL A 18 47.97 8.41 -31.31
C VAL A 18 46.48 8.25 -31.57
N GLN A 19 45.91 7.20 -31.00
CA GLN A 19 44.46 6.99 -31.06
C GLN A 19 43.88 6.83 -29.66
N HIS A 20 42.73 7.45 -29.47
CA HIS A 20 41.94 7.40 -28.24
C HIS A 20 40.63 6.64 -28.52
N ILE A 21 40.36 5.63 -27.73
CA ILE A 21 39.11 4.87 -27.78
C ILE A 21 38.52 4.76 -26.38
N ILE A 22 37.27 4.35 -26.33
CA ILE A 22 36.56 4.06 -25.08
C ILE A 22 36.57 2.53 -24.87
N GLU A 23 36.62 2.11 -23.63
CA GLU A 23 36.52 0.70 -23.24
C GLU A 23 35.37 0.00 -23.98
N GLY A 24 35.67 -1.17 -24.57
CA GLY A 24 34.76 -1.91 -25.47
C GLY A 24 34.92 -1.61 -26.95
N GLN A 25 35.66 -0.56 -27.35
CA GLN A 25 36.02 -0.30 -28.75
C GLN A 25 37.37 -0.92 -29.11
N THR A 26 37.59 -1.07 -30.39
CA THR A 26 38.84 -1.65 -30.94
C THR A 26 39.39 -0.78 -32.05
N VAL A 27 40.70 -0.90 -32.28
CA VAL A 27 41.43 -0.26 -33.39
C VAL A 27 42.13 -1.33 -34.20
N GLU A 28 41.96 -1.26 -35.49
CA GLU A 28 42.73 -2.10 -36.44
C GLU A 28 44.03 -1.40 -36.82
N PHE A 29 45.14 -2.11 -36.69
CA PHE A 29 46.47 -1.59 -37.07
C PHE A 29 47.27 -2.72 -37.75
N PHE A 30 47.53 -2.54 -39.03
CA PHE A 30 48.19 -3.54 -39.88
C PHE A 30 47.64 -4.96 -39.76
N GLY A 31 46.31 -5.09 -39.86
CA GLY A 31 45.59 -6.39 -39.83
C GLY A 31 45.46 -7.02 -38.45
N ASN A 32 45.94 -6.38 -37.39
CA ASN A 32 45.71 -6.80 -36.00
C ASN A 32 44.76 -5.84 -35.30
N THR A 33 43.90 -6.41 -34.44
CA THR A 33 42.91 -5.65 -33.66
C THR A 33 43.40 -5.45 -32.23
N TYR A 34 43.38 -4.22 -31.75
CA TYR A 34 43.86 -3.83 -30.43
C TYR A 34 42.75 -3.17 -29.63
N ALA A 35 42.64 -3.54 -28.35
CA ALA A 35 41.60 -3.06 -27.42
C ALA A 35 42.19 -2.57 -26.09
N THR A 36 43.48 -2.57 -25.91
CA THR A 36 44.13 -2.21 -24.64
C THR A 36 45.08 -1.06 -24.82
N THR A 37 45.26 -0.22 -23.80
CA THR A 37 46.24 0.86 -23.80
C THR A 37 47.64 0.27 -23.99
N GLY A 38 48.38 0.82 -24.95
CA GLY A 38 49.73 0.36 -25.26
C GLY A 38 50.34 1.05 -26.45
N THR A 39 51.63 0.72 -26.72
CA THR A 39 52.34 1.12 -27.93
C THR A 39 52.57 -0.11 -28.81
N TYR A 40 52.06 -0.05 -30.01
CA TYR A 40 52.08 -1.14 -30.97
C TYR A 40 52.98 -0.71 -32.16
N THR A 41 53.93 -1.53 -32.52
CA THR A 41 54.94 -1.21 -33.59
C THR A 41 54.80 -2.23 -34.71
N HIS A 42 54.76 -1.73 -35.92
CA HIS A 42 54.83 -2.53 -37.13
C HIS A 42 56.08 -2.16 -37.90
N PHE A 43 56.88 -3.17 -38.27
CA PHE A 43 58.07 -3.03 -39.10
C PHE A 43 57.77 -3.50 -40.52
N GLY A 44 58.17 -2.73 -41.49
CA GLY A 44 58.00 -3.01 -42.90
C GLY A 44 59.10 -2.43 -43.74
N THR A 45 58.93 -2.39 -45.06
CA THR A 45 59.85 -1.76 -46.00
C THR A 45 59.12 -0.78 -46.90
N THR A 46 59.76 0.32 -47.25
CA THR A 46 59.26 1.25 -48.27
C THR A 46 59.29 0.62 -49.65
N PRO A 47 58.63 1.17 -50.67
CA PRO A 47 58.70 0.69 -52.05
C PRO A 47 60.13 0.69 -52.57
N GLU A 48 60.99 1.57 -52.04
CA GLU A 48 62.40 1.71 -52.40
C GLU A 48 63.30 0.74 -51.60
N GLY A 49 62.74 -0.12 -50.73
CA GLY A 49 63.47 -1.14 -49.97
C GLY A 49 64.06 -0.66 -48.66
N CYS A 50 63.83 0.56 -48.22
CA CYS A 50 64.27 1.05 -46.92
C CYS A 50 63.37 0.60 -45.76
N ASP A 51 63.91 0.54 -44.55
CA ASP A 51 63.15 0.20 -43.36
C ASP A 51 62.01 1.22 -43.10
N SER A 52 60.86 0.70 -42.71
CA SER A 52 59.72 1.47 -42.39
C SER A 52 59.21 1.02 -41.00
N THR A 53 59.03 1.98 -40.12
CA THR A 53 58.47 1.74 -38.77
C THR A 53 57.19 2.58 -38.56
N SER A 54 56.07 1.91 -38.30
CA SER A 54 54.82 2.55 -37.95
C SER A 54 54.53 2.24 -36.49
N ILE A 55 54.15 3.25 -35.70
CA ILE A 55 53.90 3.17 -34.28
C ILE A 55 52.47 3.69 -34.02
N LEU A 56 51.67 2.87 -33.38
CA LEU A 56 50.35 3.25 -32.82
C LEU A 56 50.51 3.35 -31.30
N GLN A 57 50.29 4.52 -30.74
CA GLN A 57 50.00 4.70 -29.32
C GLN A 57 48.51 4.70 -29.11
N LEU A 58 47.96 3.61 -28.49
CA LEU A 58 46.55 3.48 -28.17
C LEU A 58 46.32 3.82 -26.72
N ILE A 59 45.36 4.70 -26.47
CA ILE A 59 44.89 5.09 -25.14
C ILE A 59 43.44 4.72 -25.03
N VAL A 60 43.14 3.84 -24.07
CA VAL A 60 41.75 3.37 -23.79
C VAL A 60 41.25 4.09 -22.57
N HIS A 61 40.14 4.83 -22.72
CA HIS A 61 39.45 5.55 -21.65
C HIS A 61 38.35 4.68 -21.07
N ARG A 62 38.10 4.83 -19.79
CA ARG A 62 36.98 4.12 -19.11
C ARG A 62 35.65 4.54 -19.69
N MET A 63 34.68 3.59 -19.70
CA MET A 63 33.31 3.87 -20.04
C MET A 63 32.63 4.74 -18.96
N VAL A 64 32.96 4.46 -17.70
CA VAL A 64 32.42 5.16 -16.53
C VAL A 64 33.57 5.63 -15.65
N ASP A 65 33.64 6.93 -15.41
CA ASP A 65 34.61 7.56 -14.50
C ASP A 65 34.01 7.83 -13.11
N THR A 66 32.72 8.08 -13.07
CA THR A 66 32.02 8.44 -11.84
C THR A 66 30.67 7.72 -11.78
N VAL A 67 30.31 7.26 -10.60
CA VAL A 67 28.95 6.72 -10.29
C VAL A 67 28.27 7.68 -9.34
N VAL A 68 27.07 8.10 -9.70
CA VAL A 68 26.20 8.93 -8.86
C VAL A 68 24.90 8.19 -8.63
N THR A 69 24.48 8.15 -7.38
CA THR A 69 23.19 7.59 -6.99
C THR A 69 22.29 8.72 -6.49
N VAL A 70 21.10 8.81 -7.04
CA VAL A 70 20.06 9.78 -6.64
C VAL A 70 18.74 9.06 -6.40
N CYS A 71 17.82 9.72 -5.73
CA CYS A 71 16.45 9.23 -5.56
C CYS A 71 15.57 9.77 -6.70
N SER A 72 14.57 8.98 -7.13
CA SER A 72 13.70 9.39 -8.23
C SER A 72 12.98 10.74 -8.04
N PRO A 73 12.62 11.19 -6.82
CA PRO A 73 12.07 12.53 -6.60
C PRO A 73 13.10 13.67 -6.77
N GLU A 74 14.39 13.36 -6.80
CA GLU A 74 15.47 14.35 -6.97
C GLU A 74 15.81 14.59 -8.45
N LEU A 75 15.15 13.88 -9.35
CA LEU A 75 15.31 14.09 -10.79
C LEU A 75 14.67 15.40 -11.25
N PRO A 76 15.22 16.08 -12.27
CA PRO A 76 16.41 15.68 -13.03
C PRO A 76 17.73 15.90 -12.28
N TYR A 77 18.66 14.97 -12.41
CA TYR A 77 20.02 15.17 -11.96
C TYR A 77 20.73 16.15 -12.90
N MET A 78 21.23 17.26 -12.38
CA MET A 78 21.89 18.29 -13.17
C MET A 78 23.37 17.94 -13.30
N TRP A 79 23.75 17.29 -14.42
CA TRP A 79 25.13 16.92 -14.69
C TRP A 79 25.91 18.08 -15.27
N ILE A 80 26.90 18.55 -14.51
CA ILE A 80 27.76 19.66 -14.93
C ILE A 80 28.97 19.12 -15.68
N ASN A 81 29.14 19.57 -16.89
CA ASN A 81 30.36 19.30 -17.65
C ASN A 81 31.55 19.98 -16.98
N LYS A 82 32.51 19.15 -16.57
CA LYS A 82 33.70 19.55 -15.84
C LYS A 82 34.64 20.48 -16.65
N TRP A 83 34.53 20.48 -18.00
CA TRP A 83 35.42 21.16 -18.90
C TRP A 83 34.92 22.52 -19.39
N ASP A 84 33.65 22.64 -19.69
CA ASP A 84 33.03 23.85 -20.23
C ASP A 84 31.93 24.45 -19.30
N GLY A 85 31.62 23.75 -18.22
CA GLY A 85 30.59 24.20 -17.26
C GLY A 85 29.16 24.05 -17.77
N SER A 86 28.94 23.46 -18.93
CA SER A 86 27.58 23.23 -19.44
C SER A 86 26.83 22.26 -18.54
N VAL A 87 25.50 22.46 -18.43
CA VAL A 87 24.64 21.66 -17.56
C VAL A 87 23.66 20.85 -18.39
N THR A 88 23.67 19.53 -18.18
CA THR A 88 22.75 18.61 -18.87
C THR A 88 21.83 17.97 -17.85
N PRO A 89 20.49 18.18 -17.95
CA PRO A 89 19.53 17.52 -17.07
C PRO A 89 19.34 16.05 -17.48
N LEU A 90 19.53 15.13 -16.53
CA LEU A 90 19.36 13.69 -16.70
C LEU A 90 18.14 13.22 -15.94
N TYR A 91 17.22 12.56 -16.64
CA TYR A 91 15.91 12.16 -16.12
C TYR A 91 15.81 10.65 -15.81
N THR A 92 16.74 9.85 -16.27
CA THR A 92 16.69 8.39 -16.16
C THR A 92 18.03 7.82 -15.73
N ALA A 93 18.00 6.62 -15.12
CA ALA A 93 19.22 5.85 -14.88
C ALA A 93 19.90 5.49 -16.20
N GLY A 94 21.23 5.44 -16.20
CA GLY A 94 21.97 5.09 -17.40
C GLY A 94 23.44 5.48 -17.33
N ILE A 95 24.17 5.16 -18.41
CA ILE A 95 25.53 5.61 -18.61
C ILE A 95 25.50 6.77 -19.60
N TYR A 96 26.04 7.89 -19.19
CA TYR A 96 26.08 9.12 -19.94
C TYR A 96 27.51 9.51 -20.20
N ARG A 97 27.76 10.05 -21.39
CA ARG A 97 29.09 10.51 -21.76
C ARG A 97 29.06 11.98 -22.12
N ASN A 98 30.10 12.68 -21.67
CA ASN A 98 30.33 14.08 -22.00
C ASN A 98 31.75 14.23 -22.51
N ASP A 99 31.96 13.71 -23.71
CA ASP A 99 33.25 13.77 -24.39
C ASP A 99 33.30 15.08 -25.20
N THR A 100 34.30 15.89 -24.95
CA THR A 100 34.46 17.19 -25.61
C THR A 100 35.85 17.38 -26.14
N THR A 101 35.98 18.22 -27.17
CA THR A 101 37.26 18.66 -27.66
C THR A 101 37.63 19.97 -26.98
N TYR A 102 38.67 19.95 -26.19
CA TYR A 102 39.11 21.10 -25.40
C TYR A 102 40.14 21.95 -26.20
N TYR A 103 40.66 22.99 -25.55
CA TYR A 103 41.65 23.91 -26.12
C TYR A 103 42.80 23.15 -26.79
N GLN A 104 43.20 23.55 -27.99
CA GLN A 104 44.24 22.95 -28.84
C GLN A 104 43.90 21.58 -29.47
N GLY A 105 42.61 21.18 -29.49
CA GLY A 105 42.18 19.96 -30.19
C GLY A 105 42.32 18.68 -29.37
N GLU A 106 42.70 18.77 -28.10
CA GLU A 106 42.72 17.60 -27.21
C GLU A 106 41.29 17.14 -26.89
N LYS A 107 41.05 15.82 -26.98
CA LYS A 107 39.78 15.20 -26.59
C LYS A 107 39.79 14.83 -25.12
N MET A 108 38.81 15.32 -24.41
CA MET A 108 38.58 14.99 -23.00
C MET A 108 37.39 14.02 -22.92
N TYR A 109 37.57 12.96 -22.14
CA TYR A 109 36.60 11.89 -22.00
C TYR A 109 36.09 11.89 -20.57
N TYR A 110 34.76 11.84 -20.42
CA TYR A 110 34.13 11.78 -19.09
C TYR A 110 32.82 11.00 -19.12
N GLY A 111 32.78 9.89 -18.39
CA GLY A 111 31.62 9.01 -18.27
C GLY A 111 31.01 9.06 -16.89
N LEU A 112 29.68 9.17 -16.83
CA LEU A 112 28.86 9.10 -15.62
C LEU A 112 27.92 7.91 -15.71
N GLN A 113 27.89 7.10 -14.67
CA GLN A 113 26.78 6.19 -14.42
C GLN A 113 25.83 6.83 -13.41
N LEU A 114 24.61 7.13 -13.85
CA LEU A 114 23.54 7.57 -12.98
C LEU A 114 22.72 6.36 -12.53
N VAL A 115 22.69 6.13 -11.24
CA VAL A 115 21.83 5.14 -10.59
C VAL A 115 20.65 5.88 -9.95
N VAL A 116 19.45 5.47 -10.26
CA VAL A 116 18.23 6.06 -9.71
C VAL A 116 17.55 5.02 -8.85
N ASN A 117 17.36 5.33 -7.58
CA ASN A 117 16.66 4.51 -6.61
C ASN A 117 15.28 5.10 -6.32
N ASP A 118 14.30 4.25 -6.12
CA ASP A 118 12.96 4.68 -5.68
C ASP A 118 12.86 4.68 -4.16
N PRO A 119 12.04 5.60 -3.58
CA PRO A 119 11.65 5.54 -2.19
C PRO A 119 10.93 4.23 -1.88
N VAL A 120 11.16 3.68 -0.70
CA VAL A 120 10.42 2.52 -0.20
C VAL A 120 9.13 3.02 0.45
N LEU A 121 7.99 2.55 -0.07
CA LEU A 121 6.66 2.88 0.47
C LEU A 121 6.09 1.64 1.12
N ASP A 122 5.80 1.71 2.41
CA ASP A 122 5.10 0.66 3.14
C ASP A 122 3.80 1.20 3.74
N THR A 123 2.73 0.40 3.65
CA THR A 123 1.42 0.79 4.17
C THR A 123 0.81 -0.34 4.99
N THR A 124 0.69 -0.09 6.28
CA THR A 124 0.05 -0.99 7.24
C THR A 124 -1.36 -0.48 7.56
N ARG A 125 -2.33 -1.41 7.63
CA ARG A 125 -3.70 -1.13 8.06
C ARG A 125 -3.95 -1.83 9.37
N VAL A 126 -4.42 -1.08 10.37
CA VAL A 126 -4.73 -1.58 11.70
C VAL A 126 -6.11 -1.08 12.12
N ALA A 127 -6.89 -1.97 12.73
CA ALA A 127 -8.13 -1.62 13.40
C ALA A 127 -7.98 -1.85 14.90
N ILE A 128 -8.38 -0.89 15.70
CA ILE A 128 -8.46 -1.00 17.15
C ILE A 128 -9.87 -0.72 17.63
N CYS A 129 -10.16 -1.12 18.85
CA CYS A 129 -11.43 -0.78 19.49
C CYS A 129 -11.34 0.56 20.20
N GLN A 130 -12.45 1.28 20.27
CA GLN A 130 -12.56 2.52 21.03
C GLN A 130 -12.10 2.30 22.48
N GLY A 131 -11.22 3.17 22.96
CA GLY A 131 -10.58 3.05 24.27
C GLY A 131 -9.29 2.26 24.29
N SER A 132 -8.90 1.61 23.18
CA SER A 132 -7.59 0.99 22.99
C SER A 132 -6.61 1.93 22.28
N SER A 133 -5.32 1.60 22.32
CA SER A 133 -4.29 2.34 21.59
C SER A 133 -3.45 1.40 20.72
N TYR A 134 -2.90 1.94 19.66
CA TYR A 134 -1.90 1.29 18.82
C TYR A 134 -0.60 2.05 18.85
N ARG A 135 0.50 1.35 19.15
CA ARG A 135 1.83 1.97 19.20
C ARG A 135 2.47 2.04 17.82
N PHE A 136 2.63 3.25 17.31
CA PHE A 136 3.30 3.53 16.04
C PHE A 136 4.47 4.48 16.26
N LYS A 137 5.68 4.03 15.92
CA LYS A 137 6.91 4.83 16.02
C LYS A 137 7.10 5.54 17.38
N GLY A 138 6.74 4.85 18.46
CA GLY A 138 6.89 5.39 19.83
C GLY A 138 5.72 6.22 20.33
N MET A 139 4.73 6.53 19.49
CA MET A 139 3.49 7.23 19.85
C MET A 139 2.35 6.22 20.04
N ASP A 140 1.56 6.40 21.09
CA ASP A 140 0.35 5.63 21.32
C ASP A 140 -0.84 6.39 20.70
N LEU A 141 -1.41 5.81 19.63
CA LEU A 141 -2.46 6.42 18.83
C LEU A 141 -3.81 5.84 19.23
N THR A 142 -4.78 6.71 19.48
CA THR A 142 -6.15 6.39 19.92
C THR A 142 -7.23 6.83 18.92
N GLU A 143 -6.86 7.71 17.98
CA GLU A 143 -7.79 8.28 17.01
C GLU A 143 -7.60 7.66 15.62
N PRO A 144 -8.69 7.50 14.85
CA PRO A 144 -8.58 7.03 13.48
C PRO A 144 -7.86 8.07 12.62
N GLY A 145 -7.02 7.60 11.70
CA GLY A 145 -6.28 8.52 10.85
C GLY A 145 -5.23 7.86 9.98
N LEU A 146 -4.57 8.71 9.21
CA LEU A 146 -3.44 8.35 8.39
C LEU A 146 -2.18 8.96 9.03
N TYR A 147 -1.31 8.10 9.51
CA TYR A 147 -0.06 8.48 10.17
C TYR A 147 1.11 8.08 9.29
N ARG A 148 2.09 8.96 9.16
CA ARG A 148 3.27 8.75 8.34
C ARG A 148 4.52 8.99 9.15
N ASP A 149 5.52 8.14 8.90
CA ASP A 149 6.88 8.34 9.37
C ASP A 149 7.85 8.19 8.22
N THR A 150 8.88 9.02 8.20
CA THR A 150 9.90 9.03 7.15
C THR A 150 11.23 8.65 7.74
N LEU A 151 11.80 7.57 7.22
CA LEU A 151 13.10 7.04 7.59
C LEU A 151 14.00 6.98 6.37
N ARG A 152 15.30 7.02 6.57
CA ARG A 152 16.26 6.80 5.48
C ARG A 152 16.44 5.32 5.24
N ALA A 153 16.11 4.84 4.03
CA ALA A 153 16.28 3.45 3.66
C ALA A 153 17.76 3.11 3.37
N ALA A 154 18.08 1.82 3.33
CA ALA A 154 19.44 1.34 3.05
C ALA A 154 19.93 1.70 1.65
N ASN A 155 19.03 1.95 0.70
CA ASN A 155 19.37 2.42 -0.67
C ASN A 155 19.67 3.93 -0.72
N GLY A 156 19.65 4.63 0.42
CA GLY A 156 19.95 6.06 0.55
C GLY A 156 18.75 6.99 0.30
N CYS A 157 17.62 6.46 -0.15
CA CYS A 157 16.38 7.22 -0.35
C CYS A 157 15.50 7.20 0.88
N ASP A 158 14.52 8.11 0.94
CA ASP A 158 13.55 8.10 2.01
C ASP A 158 12.67 6.86 1.94
N SER A 159 12.36 6.30 3.11
CA SER A 159 11.35 5.27 3.29
C SER A 159 10.17 5.88 4.00
N ILE A 160 8.98 5.79 3.40
CA ILE A 160 7.75 6.32 3.98
C ILE A 160 6.91 5.15 4.46
N GLU A 161 6.82 5.02 5.78
CA GLU A 161 5.90 4.09 6.40
C GLU A 161 4.57 4.80 6.69
N THR A 162 3.50 4.27 6.17
CA THR A 162 2.14 4.80 6.35
C THR A 162 1.32 3.83 7.17
N LEU A 163 0.73 4.29 8.26
CA LEU A 163 -0.27 3.57 9.03
C LEU A 163 -1.64 4.17 8.74
N ILE A 164 -2.59 3.32 8.35
CA ILE A 164 -4.01 3.63 8.30
C ILE A 164 -4.65 2.99 9.52
N LEU A 165 -4.98 3.81 10.50
CA LEU A 165 -5.60 3.38 11.75
C LEU A 165 -7.11 3.62 11.67
N SER A 166 -7.90 2.56 11.91
CA SER A 166 -9.34 2.64 12.13
C SER A 166 -9.68 2.34 13.59
N VAL A 167 -10.68 3.05 14.11
CA VAL A 167 -11.18 2.85 15.48
C VAL A 167 -12.63 2.43 15.41
N ASN A 168 -12.92 1.23 15.88
CA ASN A 168 -14.24 0.64 15.86
C ASN A 168 -14.96 0.88 17.20
N ALA A 169 -16.21 1.34 17.14
CA ALA A 169 -17.02 1.49 18.32
C ALA A 169 -17.51 0.10 18.81
N PRO A 170 -17.78 -0.06 20.12
CA PRO A 170 -18.45 -1.24 20.62
C PRO A 170 -19.86 -1.36 20.01
N TYR A 171 -20.31 -2.58 19.78
CA TYR A 171 -21.64 -2.82 19.24
C TYR A 171 -22.63 -2.96 20.40
N PHE A 172 -23.74 -2.24 20.30
CA PHE A 172 -24.83 -2.32 21.28
C PHE A 172 -26.17 -2.48 20.55
N LYS A 173 -26.98 -3.48 20.97
CA LYS A 173 -28.34 -3.73 20.43
C LYS A 173 -29.30 -4.09 21.55
N THR A 174 -30.49 -3.47 21.53
CA THR A 174 -31.59 -3.87 22.40
C THR A 174 -32.68 -4.57 21.58
N ILE A 175 -33.21 -5.66 22.11
CA ILE A 175 -34.31 -6.44 21.57
C ILE A 175 -35.42 -6.38 22.63
N HIS A 176 -36.63 -6.01 22.23
CA HIS A 176 -37.81 -6.00 23.09
C HIS A 176 -38.70 -7.15 22.69
N GLU A 177 -39.06 -8.01 23.63
CA GLU A 177 -39.98 -9.12 23.42
C GLU A 177 -41.07 -9.14 24.49
N ASP A 178 -42.27 -9.28 24.01
CA ASP A 178 -43.49 -9.43 24.84
C ASP A 178 -44.08 -10.82 24.63
N VAL A 179 -44.24 -11.57 25.71
CA VAL A 179 -44.78 -12.94 25.70
C VAL A 179 -45.82 -13.14 26.81
N LEU A 180 -46.60 -14.21 26.71
CA LEU A 180 -47.53 -14.59 27.74
C LEU A 180 -46.89 -15.52 28.77
N GLN A 181 -47.41 -15.50 29.97
CA GLN A 181 -47.07 -16.44 31.04
C GLN A 181 -47.15 -17.88 30.53
N GLY A 182 -46.08 -18.65 30.75
CA GLY A 182 -45.90 -19.99 30.23
C GLY A 182 -45.20 -20.09 28.86
N GLN A 183 -45.04 -18.98 28.16
CA GLN A 183 -44.18 -18.90 26.95
C GLN A 183 -42.73 -18.59 27.33
N THR A 184 -41.86 -18.92 26.44
CA THR A 184 -40.39 -18.72 26.60
C THR A 184 -39.80 -18.04 25.37
N VAL A 185 -38.71 -17.34 25.59
CA VAL A 185 -37.92 -16.73 24.54
C VAL A 185 -36.50 -17.35 24.56
N ASP A 186 -36.05 -17.83 23.44
CA ASP A 186 -34.63 -18.20 23.26
C ASP A 186 -33.81 -16.95 22.95
N PHE A 187 -32.75 -16.76 23.72
CA PHE A 187 -31.83 -15.65 23.55
C PHE A 187 -30.40 -16.19 23.63
N PHE A 188 -29.76 -16.30 22.49
CA PHE A 188 -28.42 -16.88 22.32
C PHE A 188 -28.28 -18.27 23.00
N GLY A 189 -29.24 -19.16 22.78
CA GLY A 189 -29.22 -20.53 23.26
C GLY A 189 -29.58 -20.69 24.74
N GLN A 190 -30.00 -19.62 25.42
CA GLN A 190 -30.60 -19.64 26.74
C GLN A 190 -32.09 -19.29 26.67
N THR A 191 -32.91 -20.02 27.44
CA THR A 191 -34.38 -19.86 27.44
C THR A 191 -34.81 -19.05 28.64
N TYR A 192 -35.57 -17.99 28.41
CA TYR A 192 -36.06 -17.09 29.44
C TYR A 192 -37.63 -17.11 29.49
N SER A 193 -38.19 -17.11 30.68
CA SER A 193 -39.64 -17.17 30.92
C SER A 193 -40.12 -16.15 31.94
N ALA A 194 -39.27 -15.27 32.43
CA ALA A 194 -39.60 -14.24 33.39
C ALA A 194 -39.31 -12.84 32.82
N THR A 195 -40.16 -11.86 33.25
CA THR A 195 -39.88 -10.44 32.93
C THR A 195 -38.53 -10.04 33.48
N GLY A 196 -37.71 -9.41 32.63
CA GLY A 196 -36.37 -8.99 33.01
C GLY A 196 -35.56 -8.44 31.86
N THR A 197 -34.35 -7.99 32.20
CA THR A 197 -33.35 -7.54 31.24
C THR A 197 -32.21 -8.54 31.27
N TYR A 198 -31.89 -9.11 30.12
CA TYR A 198 -30.90 -10.16 29.96
C TYR A 198 -29.81 -9.67 28.98
N TYR A 199 -28.56 -10.02 29.27
CA TYR A 199 -27.40 -9.53 28.55
C TYR A 199 -26.69 -10.68 27.90
N HIS A 200 -26.28 -10.48 26.65
CA HIS A 200 -25.35 -11.35 25.95
C HIS A 200 -24.11 -10.55 25.55
N TYR A 201 -22.95 -11.00 26.01
CA TYR A 201 -21.66 -10.40 25.72
C TYR A 201 -20.91 -11.25 24.70
N ALA A 202 -20.40 -10.59 23.66
CA ALA A 202 -19.63 -11.21 22.58
C ALA A 202 -18.60 -10.22 22.05
N HIS A 203 -17.95 -10.57 20.95
CA HIS A 203 -17.06 -9.67 20.23
C HIS A 203 -17.54 -9.52 18.80
N THR A 204 -17.29 -8.34 18.22
CA THR A 204 -17.50 -8.11 16.79
C THR A 204 -16.45 -8.90 15.98
N PRO A 205 -16.60 -9.05 14.65
CA PRO A 205 -15.56 -9.67 13.80
C PRO A 205 -14.19 -9.00 13.92
N GLU A 206 -14.15 -7.71 14.24
CA GLU A 206 -12.95 -6.92 14.48
C GLU A 206 -12.40 -7.08 15.89
N GLY A 207 -13.04 -7.88 16.74
CA GLY A 207 -12.61 -8.18 18.10
C GLY A 207 -13.04 -7.19 19.17
N CYS A 208 -13.90 -6.20 18.83
CA CYS A 208 -14.42 -5.24 19.80
C CYS A 208 -15.59 -5.78 20.59
N ASP A 209 -15.84 -5.23 21.79
CA ASP A 209 -16.93 -5.66 22.63
C ASP A 209 -18.28 -5.47 21.93
N SER A 210 -19.14 -6.45 22.11
CA SER A 210 -20.51 -6.48 21.61
C SER A 210 -21.46 -6.85 22.74
N THR A 211 -22.47 -6.04 22.97
CA THR A 211 -23.50 -6.30 23.96
C THR A 211 -24.87 -6.30 23.29
N THR A 212 -25.58 -7.41 23.39
CA THR A 212 -26.99 -7.49 23.02
C THR A 212 -27.81 -7.61 24.29
N VAL A 213 -28.86 -6.79 24.38
CA VAL A 213 -29.78 -6.76 25.54
C VAL A 213 -31.13 -7.26 25.10
N LEU A 214 -31.71 -8.20 25.85
CA LEU A 214 -33.12 -8.60 25.74
C LEU A 214 -33.90 -7.98 26.87
N GLU A 215 -34.86 -7.14 26.55
CA GLU A 215 -35.87 -6.66 27.46
C GLU A 215 -37.12 -7.51 27.27
N LEU A 216 -37.37 -8.45 28.18
CA LEU A 216 -38.46 -9.38 28.12
C LEU A 216 -39.57 -8.94 29.08
N VAL A 217 -40.79 -8.82 28.57
CA VAL A 217 -41.98 -8.58 29.34
C VAL A 217 -42.89 -9.80 29.23
N VAL A 218 -43.22 -10.40 30.38
CA VAL A 218 -44.14 -11.54 30.47
C VAL A 218 -45.45 -11.05 31.00
N HIS A 219 -46.49 -11.14 30.18
CA HIS A 219 -47.85 -10.72 30.53
C HIS A 219 -48.61 -11.88 31.16
N PRO A 220 -49.47 -11.62 32.19
CA PRO A 220 -50.28 -12.64 32.80
C PRO A 220 -51.34 -13.17 31.81
N LEU A 221 -51.77 -14.41 32.00
CA LEU A 221 -52.87 -14.99 31.21
C LEU A 221 -54.21 -14.31 31.52
N VAL A 222 -54.37 -13.84 32.73
CA VAL A 222 -55.60 -13.16 33.23
C VAL A 222 -55.22 -11.83 33.86
N ASP A 223 -55.73 -10.75 33.29
CA ASP A 223 -55.53 -9.38 33.81
C ASP A 223 -56.74 -8.93 34.68
N THR A 224 -57.95 -9.45 34.36
CA THR A 224 -59.18 -9.05 34.99
C THR A 224 -59.95 -10.27 35.36
N ILE A 225 -60.51 -10.31 36.62
CA ILE A 225 -61.38 -11.34 37.10
C ILE A 225 -62.74 -10.68 37.42
N VAL A 226 -63.79 -11.22 36.83
CA VAL A 226 -65.16 -10.77 37.07
C VAL A 226 -65.98 -11.93 37.63
N THR A 227 -66.66 -11.69 38.72
CA THR A 227 -67.63 -12.67 39.31
C THR A 227 -69.06 -12.15 39.15
N ILE A 228 -69.91 -12.93 38.50
CA ILE A 228 -71.27 -12.55 38.14
C ILE A 228 -72.25 -13.66 38.54
N CYS A 229 -73.56 -13.33 38.72
CA CYS A 229 -74.59 -14.33 38.88
C CYS A 229 -74.97 -14.96 37.53
N LYS A 230 -75.44 -16.20 37.53
CA LYS A 230 -75.80 -16.92 36.30
C LYS A 230 -76.84 -16.17 35.45
N ASN A 231 -77.74 -15.40 36.12
CA ASN A 231 -78.76 -14.63 35.43
C ASN A 231 -78.28 -13.34 34.78
N ASP A 232 -77.00 -12.95 35.05
CA ASP A 232 -76.34 -11.75 34.47
C ASP A 232 -75.59 -12.09 33.20
N LEU A 233 -75.65 -13.31 32.72
CA LEU A 233 -75.13 -13.68 31.40
C LEU A 233 -76.11 -13.26 30.29
N PRO A 234 -75.57 -12.83 29.10
CA PRO A 234 -74.15 -12.76 28.72
C PRO A 234 -73.48 -11.58 29.40
N PHE A 235 -72.20 -11.79 29.79
CA PHE A 235 -71.35 -10.72 30.22
C PHE A 235 -70.75 -9.99 28.97
N LEU A 236 -70.96 -8.69 28.91
CA LEU A 236 -70.43 -7.86 27.84
C LEU A 236 -69.04 -7.33 28.22
N TRP A 237 -68.02 -7.72 27.48
CA TRP A 237 -66.64 -7.28 27.67
C TRP A 237 -66.25 -6.34 26.60
N ASN A 238 -65.91 -5.09 26.94
CA ASN A 238 -65.46 -4.11 26.03
C ASN A 238 -63.89 -4.24 25.89
N ASN A 239 -63.44 -4.57 24.71
CA ASN A 239 -62.03 -4.60 24.44
C ASN A 239 -61.42 -3.18 24.51
N ARG A 240 -60.59 -2.99 25.51
CA ARG A 240 -59.92 -1.70 25.79
C ARG A 240 -59.20 -1.11 24.59
N TRP A 241 -58.75 -1.94 23.64
CA TRP A 241 -57.88 -1.53 22.54
C TRP A 241 -58.61 -1.33 21.21
N SER A 242 -59.60 -2.15 20.91
CA SER A 242 -60.40 -2.08 19.69
C SER A 242 -61.75 -1.39 19.87
N ASN A 243 -62.13 -1.12 21.09
CA ASN A 243 -63.46 -0.60 21.46
C ASN A 243 -64.64 -1.47 20.97
N ASN A 244 -64.32 -2.74 20.68
CA ASN A 244 -65.35 -3.73 20.33
C ASN A 244 -65.89 -4.38 21.58
N GLU A 245 -67.18 -4.52 21.64
CA GLU A 245 -67.89 -5.21 22.70
C GLU A 245 -68.17 -6.66 22.29
N GLU A 246 -67.75 -7.61 23.13
CA GLU A 246 -68.01 -9.05 22.93
C GLU A 246 -68.84 -9.61 24.06
N ALA A 247 -69.79 -10.53 23.72
CA ALA A 247 -70.69 -11.16 24.68
C ALA A 247 -70.18 -12.56 25.03
N TYR A 248 -69.98 -12.83 26.31
CA TYR A 248 -69.60 -14.13 26.86
C TYR A 248 -70.66 -14.77 27.64
N TYR A 249 -71.03 -15.99 27.28
CA TYR A 249 -72.22 -16.70 27.78
C TYR A 249 -71.94 -17.75 28.88
N ALA A 250 -70.68 -17.94 29.24
CA ALA A 250 -70.27 -18.95 30.19
C ALA A 250 -69.11 -18.47 31.08
N ALA A 251 -68.93 -19.15 32.22
CA ALA A 251 -67.65 -19.04 32.98
C ALA A 251 -66.44 -19.56 32.15
N GLY A 252 -65.32 -18.93 32.31
CA GLY A 252 -64.13 -19.33 31.61
C GLY A 252 -63.06 -18.25 31.53
N THR A 253 -61.95 -18.59 30.97
CA THR A 253 -60.82 -17.65 30.67
C THR A 253 -60.85 -17.29 29.20
N TYR A 254 -60.88 -16.02 28.91
CA TYR A 254 -61.00 -15.45 27.57
C TYR A 254 -59.85 -14.51 27.33
N ARG A 255 -59.43 -14.46 26.10
CA ARG A 255 -58.31 -13.57 25.69
C ARG A 255 -58.68 -12.71 24.49
N ASN A 256 -58.21 -11.48 24.52
CA ASN A 256 -58.40 -10.54 23.43
C ASN A 256 -57.07 -9.80 23.15
N ASP A 257 -56.13 -10.53 22.56
CA ASP A 257 -54.83 -10.02 22.27
C ASP A 257 -54.84 -9.32 20.89
N THR A 258 -54.18 -8.19 20.78
CA THR A 258 -54.17 -7.42 19.55
C THR A 258 -52.79 -6.78 19.32
N THR A 259 -52.56 -6.31 18.11
CA THR A 259 -51.35 -5.57 17.77
C THR A 259 -51.73 -4.18 17.26
N ILE A 260 -51.28 -3.14 17.95
CA ILE A 260 -51.54 -1.74 17.57
C ILE A 260 -50.19 -1.06 17.28
N ASN A 261 -50.07 -0.50 16.07
CA ASN A 261 -48.83 0.14 15.63
C ASN A 261 -47.55 -0.73 15.82
N GLY A 262 -47.68 -2.04 15.56
CA GLY A 262 -46.58 -3.00 15.71
C GLY A 262 -46.32 -3.46 17.15
N VAL A 263 -47.03 -2.93 18.15
CA VAL A 263 -46.86 -3.31 19.55
C VAL A 263 -47.98 -4.30 19.93
N LYS A 264 -47.59 -5.48 20.43
CA LYS A 264 -48.52 -6.47 20.96
C LYS A 264 -49.16 -5.93 22.22
N ARG A 265 -50.49 -6.15 22.33
CA ARG A 265 -51.29 -5.80 23.50
C ARG A 265 -52.00 -7.07 23.97
N PHE A 266 -51.81 -7.42 25.22
CA PHE A 266 -52.35 -8.63 25.84
C PHE A 266 -53.51 -8.24 26.80
N PHE A 267 -54.63 -8.98 26.75
CA PHE A 267 -55.73 -8.73 27.63
C PHE A 267 -56.49 -10.04 27.92
N GLY A 268 -56.47 -10.47 29.16
CA GLY A 268 -57.10 -11.70 29.61
C GLY A 268 -58.20 -11.45 30.65
N LEU A 269 -59.34 -12.08 30.45
CA LEU A 269 -60.53 -12.01 31.35
C LEU A 269 -60.83 -13.39 31.87
N GLU A 270 -61.07 -13.52 33.20
CA GLU A 270 -61.64 -14.68 33.82
C GLU A 270 -63.07 -14.34 34.31
N ILE A 271 -64.06 -15.06 33.81
CA ILE A 271 -65.48 -14.95 34.26
C ILE A 271 -65.75 -16.10 35.20
N ARG A 272 -66.17 -15.76 36.42
CA ARG A 272 -66.65 -16.69 37.46
C ARG A 272 -68.14 -16.50 37.63
N VAL A 273 -68.87 -17.61 37.55
CA VAL A 273 -70.35 -17.60 37.68
C VAL A 273 -70.74 -18.33 38.94
#